data_942440867560279a24fc6babcc215b11
#
_entry.id   942440867560279a24fc6babcc215b11
#
_cell.length_a   1.000
_cell.length_b   1.000
_cell.length_c   1.000
_cell.angle_alpha   90.00
_cell.angle_beta   90.00
_cell.angle_gamma   90.00
#
_symmetry.space_group_name_H-M   'P 1'
#
loop_
_entity.id
_entity.type
_entity.pdbx_description
1 polymer ?
#
loop_
_entity_poly.entity_id
_entity_poly.type
_entity_poly.pdbx_seq_one_letter_code
_entity_poly.pdbx_strand_id
1 'polypeptide(L)'
;MSKYNDLIDDATKLNEKELMEYHGYSGTFGRFQIRIKYINSWILHRLAFSSAHSGFAIRMQKARGVKIGKNCHFNPYAFIDLIYPELVQIEDNVTLGSFSMIFAHSNPTANLFLKKGNYPRKVAEVIIKSGAVINPGSIITSGVTVGKNSIVSPGSVVTQDVPDHCVVVGNPARVVRKIE
;
A
#
# COMPACT_ATOMS: atom_id res chain seq x y z
N MET A 1 -6.88 -9.93 33.26
CA MET A 1 -7.72 -9.45 32.13
C MET A 1 -7.79 -7.92 32.03
N SER A 2 -7.90 -7.15 33.11
CA SER A 2 -7.95 -5.68 33.09
C SER A 2 -6.73 -5.02 32.41
N LYS A 3 -5.51 -5.32 32.82
CA LYS A 3 -4.28 -4.73 32.23
C LYS A 3 -4.09 -4.97 30.72
N TYR A 4 -4.59 -6.09 30.19
CA TYR A 4 -4.49 -6.39 28.75
C TYR A 4 -5.47 -5.55 27.94
N ASN A 5 -6.67 -5.34 28.43
CA ASN A 5 -7.68 -4.48 27.80
C ASN A 5 -7.23 -3.01 27.82
N ASP A 6 -6.63 -2.53 28.90
CA ASP A 6 -6.09 -1.17 29.00
C ASP A 6 -4.97 -0.93 27.95
N LEU A 7 -4.10 -1.92 27.69
CA LEU A 7 -3.05 -1.83 26.67
C LEU A 7 -3.60 -1.82 25.24
N ILE A 8 -4.68 -2.56 24.97
CA ILE A 8 -5.36 -2.56 23.66
C ILE A 8 -6.03 -1.21 23.42
N ASP A 9 -6.73 -0.69 24.40
CA ASP A 9 -7.36 0.62 24.33
C ASP A 9 -6.36 1.73 24.08
N ASP A 10 -5.20 1.69 24.72
CA ASP A 10 -4.13 2.66 24.53
C ASP A 10 -3.51 2.56 23.13
N ALA A 11 -3.32 1.35 22.60
CA ALA A 11 -2.81 1.15 21.25
C ALA A 11 -3.79 1.68 20.19
N THR A 12 -5.08 1.41 20.37
CA THR A 12 -6.13 1.88 19.47
C THR A 12 -6.22 3.41 19.44
N LYS A 13 -6.24 4.03 20.62
CA LYS A 13 -6.27 5.49 20.78
C LYS A 13 -5.03 6.15 20.15
N LEU A 14 -3.85 5.55 20.36
CA LEU A 14 -2.61 6.06 19.77
C LEU A 14 -2.64 5.99 18.24
N ASN A 15 -3.08 4.86 17.68
CA ASN A 15 -3.20 4.70 16.24
C ASN A 15 -4.20 5.68 15.62
N GLU A 16 -5.36 5.87 16.26
CA GLU A 16 -6.36 6.85 15.81
C GLU A 16 -5.80 8.28 15.86
N LYS A 17 -5.07 8.62 16.93
CA LYS A 17 -4.42 9.93 17.08
C LYS A 17 -3.41 10.18 15.97
N GLU A 18 -2.49 9.25 15.70
CA GLU A 18 -1.50 9.37 14.63
C GLU A 18 -2.14 9.57 13.25
N LEU A 19 -3.26 8.89 13.00
CA LEU A 19 -3.99 9.04 11.75
C LEU A 19 -4.69 10.39 11.64
N MET A 20 -5.27 10.87 12.73
CA MET A 20 -5.87 12.19 12.78
C MET A 20 -4.82 13.27 12.54
N GLU A 21 -3.66 13.17 13.19
CA GLU A 21 -2.54 14.10 13.01
C GLU A 21 -2.04 14.11 11.55
N TYR A 22 -1.86 12.94 10.94
CA TYR A 22 -1.46 12.82 9.54
C TYR A 22 -2.42 13.54 8.58
N HIS A 23 -3.73 13.44 8.82
CA HIS A 23 -4.74 14.07 7.98
C HIS A 23 -5.14 15.50 8.42
N GLY A 24 -4.51 16.06 9.44
CA GLY A 24 -4.84 17.38 9.97
C GLY A 24 -6.21 17.46 10.66
N TYR A 25 -6.72 16.32 11.17
CA TYR A 25 -8.00 16.28 11.88
C TYR A 25 -7.81 16.40 13.39
N SER A 26 -8.79 16.97 14.09
CA SER A 26 -8.76 17.14 15.54
C SER A 26 -10.15 17.00 16.18
N GLY A 27 -10.17 16.66 17.48
CA GLY A 27 -11.40 16.58 18.28
C GLY A 27 -12.32 15.41 17.89
N THR A 28 -13.53 15.45 18.41
CA THR A 28 -14.56 14.39 18.18
C THR A 28 -15.05 14.36 16.73
N PHE A 29 -15.17 15.51 16.09
CA PHE A 29 -15.53 15.60 14.69
C PHE A 29 -14.45 15.04 13.78
N GLY A 30 -13.18 15.30 14.08
CA GLY A 30 -12.05 14.69 13.36
C GLY A 30 -12.02 13.16 13.44
N ARG A 31 -12.37 12.59 14.60
CA ARG A 31 -12.54 11.14 14.74
C ARG A 31 -13.64 10.59 13.82
N PHE A 32 -14.74 11.28 13.73
CA PHE A 32 -15.83 10.88 12.84
C PHE A 32 -15.40 10.93 11.36
N GLN A 33 -14.72 12.01 10.95
CA GLN A 33 -14.20 12.17 9.59
C GLN A 33 -13.23 11.05 9.20
N ILE A 34 -12.28 10.70 10.08
CA ILE A 34 -11.30 9.65 9.80
C ILE A 34 -11.97 8.28 9.68
N ARG A 35 -12.95 7.98 10.51
CA ARG A 35 -13.72 6.72 10.45
C ARG A 35 -14.51 6.60 9.14
N ILE A 36 -15.18 7.67 8.70
CA ILE A 36 -15.86 7.69 7.40
C ILE A 36 -14.88 7.49 6.26
N LYS A 37 -13.73 8.19 6.28
CA LYS A 37 -12.67 8.03 5.28
C LYS A 37 -12.22 6.56 5.17
N TYR A 38 -12.05 5.88 6.30
CA TYR A 38 -11.69 4.46 6.34
C TYR A 38 -12.76 3.55 5.79
N ILE A 39 -14.00 3.73 6.22
CA ILE A 39 -15.12 2.92 5.74
C ILE A 39 -15.26 3.07 4.23
N ASN A 40 -15.21 4.30 3.73
CA ASN A 40 -15.26 4.56 2.29
C ASN A 40 -14.08 3.91 1.55
N SER A 41 -12.86 4.08 2.05
CA SER A 41 -11.66 3.45 1.48
C SER A 41 -11.80 1.93 1.45
N TRP A 42 -12.28 1.33 2.53
CA TRP A 42 -12.50 -0.12 2.62
C TRP A 42 -13.56 -0.62 1.63
N ILE A 43 -14.70 0.05 1.53
CA ILE A 43 -15.77 -0.31 0.58
C ILE A 43 -15.26 -0.26 -0.86
N LEU A 44 -14.65 0.85 -1.27
CA LEU A 44 -14.12 1.03 -2.61
C LEU A 44 -13.00 0.02 -2.91
N HIS A 45 -12.13 -0.25 -1.94
CA HIS A 45 -11.12 -1.29 -2.08
C HIS A 45 -11.75 -2.66 -2.26
N ARG A 46 -12.75 -3.01 -1.47
CA ARG A 46 -13.44 -4.30 -1.57
C ARG A 46 -14.05 -4.51 -2.96
N LEU A 47 -14.66 -3.48 -3.53
CA LEU A 47 -15.21 -3.49 -4.89
C LEU A 47 -14.10 -3.66 -5.95
N ALA A 48 -12.98 -2.95 -5.80
CA ALA A 48 -11.84 -3.08 -6.69
C ALA A 48 -11.20 -4.47 -6.61
N PHE A 49 -10.99 -4.96 -5.39
CA PHE A 49 -10.27 -6.20 -5.08
C PHE A 49 -10.93 -7.44 -5.68
N SER A 50 -12.25 -7.53 -5.61
CA SER A 50 -13.02 -8.67 -6.13
C SER A 50 -13.43 -8.53 -7.59
N SER A 51 -13.13 -7.41 -8.24
CA SER A 51 -13.55 -7.15 -9.62
C SER A 51 -12.69 -7.89 -10.63
N ALA A 52 -13.32 -8.65 -11.53
CA ALA A 52 -12.68 -9.21 -12.71
C ALA A 52 -12.43 -8.17 -13.82
N HIS A 53 -13.07 -6.98 -13.73
CA HIS A 53 -12.95 -5.95 -14.74
C HIS A 53 -11.92 -4.89 -14.34
N SER A 54 -10.75 -4.91 -14.98
CA SER A 54 -9.61 -4.02 -14.66
C SER A 54 -10.00 -2.53 -14.64
N GLY A 55 -10.73 -2.04 -15.65
CA GLY A 55 -11.14 -0.63 -15.70
C GLY A 55 -12.03 -0.20 -14.54
N PHE A 56 -12.88 -1.09 -14.03
CA PHE A 56 -13.69 -0.82 -12.84
C PHE A 56 -12.81 -0.81 -11.58
N ALA A 57 -11.92 -1.80 -11.44
CA ALA A 57 -10.98 -1.85 -10.31
C ALA A 57 -10.13 -0.57 -10.24
N ILE A 58 -9.57 -0.13 -11.36
CA ILE A 58 -8.79 1.12 -11.46
C ILE A 58 -9.63 2.33 -11.04
N ARG A 59 -10.89 2.41 -11.46
CA ARG A 59 -11.79 3.52 -11.13
C ARG A 59 -12.06 3.59 -9.63
N MET A 60 -12.28 2.44 -8.99
CA MET A 60 -12.47 2.37 -7.53
C MET A 60 -11.20 2.73 -6.76
N GLN A 61 -10.04 2.30 -7.24
CA GLN A 61 -8.75 2.67 -6.63
C GLN A 61 -8.47 4.19 -6.76
N LYS A 62 -8.75 4.79 -7.94
CA LYS A 62 -8.66 6.26 -8.13
C LYS A 62 -9.60 7.01 -7.18
N ALA A 63 -10.81 6.54 -6.99
CA ALA A 63 -11.79 7.14 -6.07
C ALA A 63 -11.32 7.11 -4.59
N ARG A 64 -10.42 6.18 -4.23
CA ARG A 64 -9.76 6.13 -2.92
C ARG A 64 -8.58 7.11 -2.77
N GLY A 65 -8.12 7.69 -3.86
CA GLY A 65 -6.97 8.59 -3.89
C GLY A 65 -5.68 7.99 -4.47
N VAL A 66 -5.69 6.73 -4.94
CA VAL A 66 -4.53 6.16 -5.64
C VAL A 66 -4.30 6.93 -6.94
N LYS A 67 -3.08 7.40 -7.16
CA LYS A 67 -2.69 8.08 -8.40
C LYS A 67 -2.37 7.03 -9.46
N ILE A 68 -3.18 6.93 -10.51
CA ILE A 68 -3.02 5.91 -11.56
C ILE A 68 -3.05 6.56 -12.94
N GLY A 69 -2.04 6.25 -13.73
CA GLY A 69 -1.87 6.74 -15.09
C GLY A 69 -2.81 6.08 -16.10
N LYS A 70 -2.40 6.11 -17.39
CA LYS A 70 -3.17 5.57 -18.52
C LYS A 70 -2.72 4.15 -18.85
N ASN A 71 -3.58 3.39 -19.55
CA ASN A 71 -3.29 2.05 -20.09
C ASN A 71 -2.79 1.05 -19.04
N CYS A 72 -3.18 1.21 -17.76
CA CYS A 72 -2.86 0.26 -16.71
C CYS A 72 -3.80 -0.94 -16.74
N HIS A 73 -3.31 -2.09 -16.31
CA HIS A 73 -4.10 -3.30 -16.17
C HIS A 73 -3.97 -3.88 -14.75
N PHE A 74 -5.08 -4.03 -14.06
CA PHE A 74 -5.14 -4.61 -12.71
C PHE A 74 -5.88 -5.95 -12.79
N ASN A 75 -5.19 -7.01 -12.43
CA ASN A 75 -5.82 -8.31 -12.25
C ASN A 75 -6.62 -8.34 -10.94
N PRO A 76 -7.61 -9.25 -10.82
CA PRO A 76 -8.36 -9.42 -9.58
C PRO A 76 -7.45 -9.69 -8.39
N TYR A 77 -7.91 -9.29 -7.22
CA TYR A 77 -7.23 -9.50 -5.93
C TYR A 77 -5.91 -8.73 -5.75
N ALA A 78 -5.62 -7.73 -6.57
CA ALA A 78 -4.52 -6.80 -6.31
C ALA A 78 -4.85 -5.92 -5.10
N PHE A 79 -3.97 -5.92 -4.10
CA PHE A 79 -4.14 -5.16 -2.86
C PHE A 79 -3.32 -3.87 -2.92
N ILE A 80 -3.97 -2.73 -2.64
CA ILE A 80 -3.32 -1.44 -2.46
C ILE A 80 -3.68 -0.89 -1.09
N ASP A 81 -2.70 -0.33 -0.40
CA ASP A 81 -2.79 0.18 0.97
C ASP A 81 -4.18 0.76 1.29
N LEU A 82 -4.77 0.30 2.41
CA LEU A 82 -6.11 0.73 2.83
C LEU A 82 -6.11 2.10 3.50
N ILE A 83 -4.99 2.44 4.13
CA ILE A 83 -4.88 3.57 5.05
C ILE A 83 -4.36 4.81 4.35
N TYR A 84 -3.35 4.62 3.48
CA TYR A 84 -2.67 5.69 2.75
C TYR A 84 -2.69 5.45 1.23
N PRO A 85 -3.87 5.26 0.60
CA PRO A 85 -3.96 5.03 -0.83
C PRO A 85 -3.39 6.20 -1.66
N GLU A 86 -3.46 7.42 -1.13
CA GLU A 86 -2.94 8.63 -1.77
C GLU A 86 -1.41 8.67 -1.89
N LEU A 87 -0.71 7.82 -1.14
CA LEU A 87 0.76 7.66 -1.22
C LEU A 87 1.19 6.60 -2.22
N VAL A 88 0.25 5.97 -2.92
CA VAL A 88 0.57 5.02 -3.98
C VAL A 88 0.40 5.69 -5.34
N GLN A 89 1.50 5.81 -6.07
CA GLN A 89 1.53 6.32 -7.43
C GLN A 89 1.88 5.21 -8.41
N ILE A 90 1.04 5.02 -9.41
CA ILE A 90 1.19 4.06 -10.49
C ILE A 90 1.15 4.85 -11.79
N GLU A 91 2.27 4.85 -12.52
CA GLU A 91 2.37 5.59 -13.77
C GLU A 91 1.69 4.83 -14.93
N ASP A 92 1.96 5.25 -16.17
CA ASP A 92 1.31 4.70 -17.36
C ASP A 92 1.78 3.27 -17.69
N ASN A 93 0.94 2.48 -18.35
CA ASN A 93 1.24 1.15 -18.89
C ASN A 93 1.70 0.12 -17.85
N VAL A 94 1.29 0.26 -16.59
CA VAL A 94 1.65 -0.66 -15.49
C VAL A 94 0.67 -1.82 -15.42
N THR A 95 1.20 -3.01 -15.17
CA THR A 95 0.41 -4.22 -14.89
C THR A 95 0.57 -4.64 -13.44
N LEU A 96 -0.55 -4.83 -12.73
CA LEU A 96 -0.61 -5.48 -11.41
C LEU A 96 -1.19 -6.87 -11.54
N GLY A 97 -0.40 -7.86 -11.17
CA GLY A 97 -0.80 -9.27 -11.09
C GLY A 97 -1.74 -9.57 -9.93
N SER A 98 -2.47 -10.67 -10.03
CA SER A 98 -3.37 -11.12 -8.95
C SER A 98 -2.59 -11.34 -7.65
N PHE A 99 -3.21 -10.97 -6.52
CA PHE A 99 -2.61 -11.09 -5.20
C PHE A 99 -1.30 -10.30 -5.01
N SER A 100 -0.95 -9.40 -5.94
CA SER A 100 0.11 -8.43 -5.67
C SER A 100 -0.32 -7.46 -4.57
N MET A 101 0.62 -7.05 -3.72
CA MET A 101 0.34 -6.18 -2.58
C MET A 101 1.27 -4.96 -2.59
N ILE A 102 0.69 -3.78 -2.42
CA ILE A 102 1.43 -2.52 -2.35
C ILE A 102 1.10 -1.84 -1.02
N PHE A 103 2.10 -1.68 -0.15
CA PHE A 103 1.98 -1.07 1.16
C PHE A 103 2.73 0.25 1.22
N ALA A 104 2.04 1.34 1.50
CA ALA A 104 2.62 2.67 1.74
C ALA A 104 2.94 2.92 3.23
N HIS A 105 2.62 1.95 4.10
CA HIS A 105 2.96 2.05 5.52
C HIS A 105 3.30 0.70 6.14
N SER A 106 4.01 0.76 7.26
CA SER A 106 4.15 -0.34 8.22
C SER A 106 3.92 0.19 9.64
N ASN A 107 3.29 -0.62 10.49
CA ASN A 107 2.94 -0.18 11.84
C ASN A 107 2.81 -1.37 12.79
N PRO A 108 3.56 -1.41 13.90
CA PRO A 108 3.37 -2.41 14.96
C PRO A 108 2.13 -2.08 15.80
N THR A 109 0.95 -2.11 15.19
CA THR A 109 -0.32 -1.55 15.63
C THR A 109 -0.66 -1.81 17.10
N ALA A 110 -0.53 -3.05 17.57
CA ALA A 110 -0.86 -3.44 18.94
C ALA A 110 0.36 -3.48 19.87
N ASN A 111 1.57 -3.50 19.34
CA ASN A 111 2.79 -3.63 20.13
C ASN A 111 3.36 -2.25 20.48
N LEU A 112 2.93 -1.71 21.62
CA LEU A 112 3.38 -0.40 22.09
C LEU A 112 4.87 -0.36 22.43
N PHE A 113 5.48 -1.47 22.81
CA PHE A 113 6.93 -1.54 23.08
C PHE A 113 7.71 -1.27 21.79
N LEU A 114 7.40 -1.98 20.70
CA LEU A 114 8.03 -1.74 19.41
C LEU A 114 7.72 -0.34 18.87
N LYS A 115 6.46 0.09 18.98
CA LYS A 115 5.98 1.36 18.45
C LYS A 115 6.63 2.58 19.09
N LYS A 116 6.83 2.56 20.40
CA LYS A 116 7.50 3.63 21.16
C LYS A 116 9.03 3.52 21.14
N GLY A 117 9.56 2.39 20.68
CA GLY A 117 10.98 2.11 20.57
C GLY A 117 11.50 2.29 19.13
N ASN A 118 12.22 1.29 18.64
CA ASN A 118 12.97 1.35 17.38
C ASN A 118 12.13 1.08 16.12
N TYR A 119 10.83 0.76 16.27
CA TYR A 119 9.94 0.41 15.16
C TYR A 119 8.68 1.27 15.17
N PRO A 120 8.79 2.60 15.06
CA PRO A 120 7.61 3.46 14.95
C PRO A 120 6.84 3.19 13.66
N ARG A 121 5.65 3.78 13.55
CA ARG A 121 4.93 3.79 12.29
C ARG A 121 5.82 4.42 11.20
N LYS A 122 6.01 3.68 10.11
CA LYS A 122 6.65 4.19 8.89
C LYS A 122 5.56 4.45 7.84
N VAL A 123 5.54 5.64 7.28
CA VAL A 123 4.65 6.02 6.17
C VAL A 123 5.53 6.63 5.09
N ALA A 124 5.50 6.06 3.88
CA ALA A 124 6.32 6.54 2.77
C ALA A 124 5.65 6.22 1.43
N GLU A 125 5.81 7.13 0.48
CA GLU A 125 5.28 6.99 -0.88
C GLU A 125 5.84 5.77 -1.58
N VAL A 126 4.99 5.10 -2.38
CA VAL A 126 5.40 4.01 -3.26
C VAL A 126 5.13 4.42 -4.70
N ILE A 127 6.14 4.33 -5.55
CA ILE A 127 6.05 4.72 -6.95
C ILE A 127 6.30 3.50 -7.84
N ILE A 128 5.32 3.19 -8.69
CA ILE A 128 5.48 2.17 -9.74
C ILE A 128 5.58 2.92 -11.07
N LYS A 129 6.80 2.96 -11.63
CA LYS A 129 7.08 3.73 -12.84
C LYS A 129 6.51 3.07 -14.10
N SER A 130 6.41 3.88 -15.14
CA SER A 130 5.79 3.52 -16.43
C SER A 130 6.32 2.21 -17.01
N GLY A 131 5.40 1.36 -17.47
CA GLY A 131 5.73 0.08 -18.11
C GLY A 131 6.17 -1.03 -17.14
N ALA A 132 6.19 -0.78 -15.82
CA ALA A 132 6.55 -1.80 -14.85
C ALA A 132 5.49 -2.91 -14.76
N VAL A 133 5.96 -4.14 -14.52
CA VAL A 133 5.11 -5.33 -14.34
C VAL A 133 5.32 -5.89 -12.95
N ILE A 134 4.28 -5.86 -12.15
CA ILE A 134 4.24 -6.45 -10.81
C ILE A 134 3.51 -7.79 -10.93
N ASN A 135 4.25 -8.88 -10.92
CA ASN A 135 3.68 -10.23 -11.12
C ASN A 135 2.88 -10.73 -9.89
N PRO A 136 2.08 -11.79 -10.07
CA PRO A 136 1.22 -12.31 -9.02
C PRO A 136 1.94 -12.64 -7.71
N GLY A 137 1.29 -12.34 -6.60
CA GLY A 137 1.80 -12.63 -5.25
C GLY A 137 3.00 -11.79 -4.80
N SER A 138 3.44 -10.80 -5.59
CA SER A 138 4.55 -9.92 -5.21
C SER A 138 4.12 -8.92 -4.15
N ILE A 139 5.08 -8.50 -3.30
CA ILE A 139 4.86 -7.50 -2.25
C ILE A 139 5.82 -6.33 -2.46
N ILE A 140 5.28 -5.12 -2.53
CA ILE A 140 6.04 -3.88 -2.57
C ILE A 140 5.88 -3.18 -1.22
N THR A 141 6.99 -2.92 -0.53
CA THR A 141 6.97 -2.30 0.80
C THR A 141 7.02 -0.77 0.73
N SER A 142 6.69 -0.11 1.84
CA SER A 142 6.63 1.35 1.93
C SER A 142 7.99 2.02 1.61
N GLY A 143 7.93 3.07 0.82
CA GLY A 143 9.09 3.86 0.41
C GLY A 143 9.85 3.31 -0.78
N VAL A 144 9.31 2.31 -1.48
CA VAL A 144 9.97 1.68 -2.65
C VAL A 144 9.52 2.35 -3.94
N THR A 145 10.49 2.60 -4.82
CA THR A 145 10.26 2.93 -6.23
C THR A 145 10.60 1.72 -7.11
N VAL A 146 9.63 1.25 -7.90
CA VAL A 146 9.89 0.26 -8.97
C VAL A 146 10.15 1.00 -10.26
N GLY A 147 11.33 0.78 -10.83
CA GLY A 147 11.84 1.47 -12.01
C GLY A 147 11.04 1.21 -13.29
N LYS A 148 11.22 2.10 -14.26
CA LYS A 148 10.56 2.05 -15.57
C LYS A 148 10.86 0.74 -16.30
N ASN A 149 9.83 0.13 -16.92
CA ASN A 149 9.94 -1.12 -17.66
C ASN A 149 10.59 -2.27 -16.87
N SER A 150 10.52 -2.23 -15.54
CA SER A 150 11.08 -3.29 -14.69
C SER A 150 10.04 -4.34 -14.35
N ILE A 151 10.50 -5.55 -14.07
CA ILE A 151 9.66 -6.71 -13.79
C ILE A 151 9.96 -7.20 -12.39
N VAL A 152 8.93 -7.19 -11.55
CA VAL A 152 8.95 -7.89 -10.25
C VAL A 152 8.40 -9.29 -10.46
N SER A 153 9.23 -10.30 -10.25
CA SER A 153 8.86 -11.71 -10.48
C SER A 153 7.84 -12.22 -9.47
N PRO A 154 7.06 -13.25 -9.81
CA PRO A 154 6.01 -13.76 -8.92
C PRO A 154 6.53 -14.09 -7.52
N GLY A 155 5.75 -13.78 -6.49
CA GLY A 155 6.08 -14.05 -5.08
C GLY A 155 7.27 -13.27 -4.50
N SER A 156 7.81 -12.29 -5.21
CA SER A 156 8.95 -11.51 -4.74
C SER A 156 8.54 -10.45 -3.72
N VAL A 157 9.41 -10.19 -2.74
CA VAL A 157 9.22 -9.14 -1.72
C VAL A 157 10.25 -8.03 -1.94
N VAL A 158 9.78 -6.90 -2.46
CA VAL A 158 10.61 -5.74 -2.80
C VAL A 158 10.72 -4.80 -1.61
N THR A 159 11.91 -4.70 -1.04
CA THR A 159 12.22 -3.90 0.16
C THR A 159 13.17 -2.73 -0.13
N GLN A 160 13.64 -2.60 -1.37
CA GLN A 160 14.55 -1.57 -1.85
C GLN A 160 14.14 -1.15 -3.25
N ASP A 161 14.56 0.03 -3.69
CA ASP A 161 14.28 0.52 -5.03
C ASP A 161 14.78 -0.43 -6.11
N VAL A 162 13.96 -0.60 -7.14
CA VAL A 162 14.29 -1.37 -8.35
C VAL A 162 14.74 -0.40 -9.41
N PRO A 163 15.95 -0.56 -9.98
CA PRO A 163 16.40 0.28 -11.10
C PRO A 163 15.50 0.10 -12.34
N ASP A 164 15.53 1.08 -13.24
CA ASP A 164 14.84 0.99 -14.52
C ASP A 164 15.38 -0.22 -15.34
N HIS A 165 14.52 -0.82 -16.15
CA HIS A 165 14.87 -1.92 -17.06
C HIS A 165 15.52 -3.13 -16.36
N CYS A 166 15.01 -3.53 -15.20
CA CYS A 166 15.55 -4.64 -14.43
C CYS A 166 14.50 -5.70 -14.13
N VAL A 167 14.94 -6.94 -14.00
CA VAL A 167 14.14 -8.04 -13.43
C VAL A 167 14.63 -8.30 -12.00
N VAL A 168 13.71 -8.32 -11.05
CA VAL A 168 13.98 -8.64 -9.64
C VAL A 168 13.24 -9.89 -9.21
N VAL A 169 13.90 -10.71 -8.39
CA VAL A 169 13.38 -12.01 -7.91
C VAL A 169 13.73 -12.21 -6.45
N GLY A 170 12.86 -12.84 -5.68
CA GLY A 170 13.13 -13.41 -4.37
C GLY A 170 12.57 -12.62 -3.19
N ASN A 171 12.88 -13.09 -1.98
CA ASN A 171 12.54 -12.48 -0.71
C ASN A 171 13.77 -12.47 0.21
N PRO A 172 14.41 -11.30 0.42
CA PRO A 172 14.14 -10.03 -0.25
C PRO A 172 14.52 -10.07 -1.74
N ALA A 173 13.80 -9.33 -2.58
CA ALA A 173 14.04 -9.28 -4.03
C ALA A 173 15.40 -8.65 -4.36
N ARG A 174 16.08 -9.23 -5.35
CA ARG A 174 17.36 -8.74 -5.88
C ARG A 174 17.32 -8.69 -7.40
N VAL A 175 18.07 -7.78 -7.98
CA VAL A 175 18.24 -7.68 -9.44
C VAL A 175 18.97 -8.94 -9.93
N VAL A 176 18.34 -9.66 -10.85
CA VAL A 176 18.90 -10.86 -11.48
C VAL A 176 19.24 -10.67 -12.95
N ARG A 177 18.64 -9.67 -13.59
CA ARG A 177 18.89 -9.39 -15.02
C ARG A 177 18.54 -7.94 -15.34
N LYS A 178 19.26 -7.34 -16.30
CA LYS A 178 18.85 -6.11 -17.01
C LYS A 178 18.05 -6.48 -18.27
N ILE A 179 17.08 -5.64 -18.62
CA ILE A 179 16.29 -5.74 -19.85
C ILE A 179 16.94 -4.78 -20.85
N GLU A 180 17.35 -5.31 -21.97
CA GLU A 180 17.94 -4.53 -23.09
C GLU A 180 16.85 -3.86 -23.92
#